data_a7ca69a41cf86b8683093b0eaaaf4efd
#
_entry.id   a7ca69a41cf86b8683093b0eaaaf4efd
#
_cell.length_a   1.000
_cell.length_b   1.000
_cell.length_c   1.000
_cell.angle_alpha   90.00
_cell.angle_beta   90.00
_cell.angle_gamma   90.00
#
_symmetry.space_group_name_H-M   'P 1'
#
loop_
_entity.id
_entity.type
_entity.pdbx_description
1 polymer ?
#
loop_
_entity_poly.entity_id
_entity_poly.type
_entity_poly.pdbx_seq_one_letter_code
_entity_poly.pdbx_strand_id
1 'polypeptide(L)'
;LDEALQMDDNDTVYFLENDYIHKPNSRAIIEEGFTLGAQFVSLYDHPDKYIGPEQGGNPYCKGGAEDTRVYLTESTHWKITNSTTMTFAAQVSTLRTNESTLRNWTSGTHPDDFQMFLELRYAKQLLITPIPGYATHGETAWLSPLTNWKKTIIWNKI
;
A
#
# COMPACT_ATOMS: atom_id res chain seq x y z
N LEU A 1 0.17 2.25 -15.93
CA LEU A 1 -1.28 2.07 -15.97
C LEU A 1 -1.74 1.55 -17.35
N ASP A 2 -1.27 2.13 -18.47
CA ASP A 2 -1.71 1.77 -19.81
C ASP A 2 -1.50 0.28 -20.14
N GLU A 3 -0.36 -0.29 -19.79
CA GLU A 3 -0.10 -1.73 -19.95
C GLU A 3 -1.03 -2.57 -19.07
N ALA A 4 -1.24 -2.17 -17.82
CA ALA A 4 -2.16 -2.87 -16.92
C ALA A 4 -3.59 -2.92 -17.48
N LEU A 5 -4.04 -1.85 -18.10
CA LEU A 5 -5.38 -1.78 -18.70
C LEU A 5 -5.57 -2.64 -19.97
N GLN A 6 -4.51 -3.27 -20.49
CA GLN A 6 -4.62 -4.25 -21.60
C GLN A 6 -4.79 -5.69 -21.09
N MET A 7 -4.66 -5.93 -19.77
CA MET A 7 -4.79 -7.24 -19.16
C MET A 7 -6.26 -7.60 -18.89
N ASP A 8 -6.53 -8.84 -18.50
CA ASP A 8 -7.88 -9.29 -18.17
C ASP A 8 -8.39 -8.69 -16.85
N ASP A 9 -9.69 -8.46 -16.75
CA ASP A 9 -10.32 -7.79 -15.59
C ASP A 9 -10.02 -8.45 -14.24
N ASN A 10 -9.83 -9.77 -14.23
CA ASN A 10 -9.53 -10.54 -13.03
C ASN A 10 -8.02 -10.63 -12.71
N ASP A 11 -7.18 -10.13 -13.60
CA ASP A 11 -5.75 -10.09 -13.31
C ASP A 11 -5.45 -9.11 -12.18
N THR A 12 -4.46 -9.45 -11.37
CA THR A 12 -3.95 -8.58 -10.32
C THR A 12 -2.66 -7.93 -10.78
N VAL A 13 -2.62 -6.62 -10.76
CA VAL A 13 -1.42 -5.82 -11.03
C VAL A 13 -0.88 -5.28 -9.71
N TYR A 14 0.43 -5.41 -9.52
CA TYR A 14 1.13 -4.80 -8.41
C TYR A 14 2.07 -3.71 -8.92
N PHE A 15 1.71 -2.45 -8.64
CA PHE A 15 2.57 -1.30 -8.90
C PHE A 15 3.65 -1.24 -7.85
N LEU A 16 4.89 -1.07 -8.28
CA LEU A 16 6.06 -1.18 -7.41
C LEU A 16 7.17 -0.27 -7.92
N GLU A 17 7.75 0.51 -7.03
CA GLU A 17 9.00 1.22 -7.25
C GLU A 17 10.20 0.25 -7.04
N ASN A 18 11.33 0.53 -7.68
CA ASN A 18 12.46 -0.40 -7.76
C ASN A 18 13.30 -0.52 -6.49
N ASP A 19 13.01 0.27 -5.47
CA ASP A 19 13.72 0.34 -4.20
C ASP A 19 12.96 -0.28 -3.01
N TYR A 20 11.94 -1.11 -3.30
CA TYR A 20 11.23 -1.85 -2.27
C TYR A 20 11.82 -3.22 -1.99
N ILE A 21 11.80 -3.60 -0.72
CA ILE A 21 12.21 -4.91 -0.22
C ILE A 21 10.97 -5.64 0.29
N HIS A 22 10.84 -6.91 -0.09
CA HIS A 22 9.68 -7.75 0.25
C HIS A 22 10.08 -8.92 1.14
N LYS A 23 9.17 -9.31 2.03
CA LYS A 23 9.24 -10.61 2.71
C LYS A 23 8.88 -11.75 1.74
N PRO A 24 9.32 -12.97 2.01
CA PRO A 24 8.79 -14.14 1.31
C PRO A 24 7.25 -14.22 1.38
N ASN A 25 6.64 -14.84 0.39
CA ASN A 25 5.19 -15.04 0.28
C ASN A 25 4.33 -13.77 0.13
N SER A 26 4.93 -12.64 -0.20
CA SER A 26 4.23 -11.37 -0.39
C SER A 26 3.05 -11.45 -1.36
N ARG A 27 3.16 -12.28 -2.42
CA ARG A 27 2.05 -12.53 -3.35
C ARG A 27 0.83 -13.14 -2.65
N ALA A 28 1.03 -14.18 -1.86
CA ALA A 28 -0.06 -14.84 -1.12
C ALA A 28 -0.73 -13.86 -0.14
N ILE A 29 0.04 -12.97 0.48
CA ILE A 29 -0.49 -11.92 1.37
C ILE A 29 -1.34 -10.91 0.58
N ILE A 30 -0.94 -10.50 -0.63
CA ILE A 30 -1.78 -9.64 -1.48
C ILE A 30 -3.12 -10.33 -1.78
N GLU A 31 -3.08 -11.60 -2.20
CA GLU A 31 -4.28 -12.40 -2.50
C GLU A 31 -5.18 -12.52 -1.27
N GLU A 32 -4.59 -12.73 -0.09
CA GLU A 32 -5.31 -12.79 1.19
C GLU A 32 -5.97 -11.46 1.55
N GLY A 33 -5.30 -10.32 1.31
CA GLY A 33 -5.86 -8.99 1.52
C GLY A 33 -7.13 -8.75 0.70
N PHE A 34 -7.18 -9.20 -0.54
CA PHE A 34 -8.38 -9.08 -1.38
C PHE A 34 -9.59 -9.84 -0.84
N THR A 35 -9.39 -10.90 -0.04
CA THR A 35 -10.52 -11.64 0.58
C THR A 35 -11.31 -10.78 1.57
N LEU A 36 -10.75 -9.67 2.05
CA LEU A 36 -11.42 -8.70 2.91
C LEU A 36 -12.32 -7.71 2.14
N GLY A 37 -12.40 -7.84 0.81
CA GLY A 37 -13.19 -6.95 -0.05
C GLY A 37 -12.50 -5.60 -0.34
N ALA A 38 -11.20 -5.50 -0.09
CA ALA A 38 -10.43 -4.32 -0.43
C ALA A 38 -10.27 -4.18 -1.95
N GLN A 39 -10.30 -2.95 -2.46
CA GLN A 39 -10.04 -2.63 -3.85
C GLN A 39 -8.55 -2.45 -4.12
N PHE A 40 -7.82 -1.99 -3.10
CA PHE A 40 -6.38 -1.75 -3.15
C PHE A 40 -5.70 -2.38 -1.95
N VAL A 41 -4.57 -3.06 -2.20
CA VAL A 41 -3.75 -3.72 -1.17
C VAL A 41 -2.33 -3.21 -1.27
N SER A 42 -1.84 -2.51 -0.26
CA SER A 42 -0.42 -2.22 -0.11
C SER A 42 0.20 -3.23 0.85
N LEU A 43 1.45 -3.61 0.61
CA LEU A 43 2.24 -4.41 1.56
C LEU A 43 3.08 -3.55 2.50
N TYR A 44 3.14 -2.24 2.22
CA TYR A 44 3.99 -1.30 2.94
C TYR A 44 3.21 -0.59 4.05
N ASP A 45 3.52 -0.94 5.28
CA ASP A 45 3.05 -0.22 6.46
C ASP A 45 3.99 0.95 6.73
N HIS A 46 3.62 2.13 6.23
CA HIS A 46 4.45 3.32 6.27
C HIS A 46 4.60 3.88 7.69
N PRO A 47 5.81 4.19 8.16
CA PRO A 47 6.06 4.67 9.52
C PRO A 47 5.43 6.04 9.83
N ASP A 48 5.09 6.86 8.82
CA ASP A 48 4.39 8.15 9.02
C ASP A 48 3.01 8.01 9.67
N LYS A 49 2.44 6.80 9.66
CA LYS A 49 1.16 6.49 10.32
C LYS A 49 1.26 6.38 11.84
N TYR A 50 2.48 6.43 12.39
CA TYR A 50 2.79 6.21 13.80
C TYR A 50 3.46 7.41 14.47
N ILE A 51 3.58 8.52 13.75
CA ILE A 51 4.10 9.79 14.26
C ILE A 51 3.13 10.92 13.95
N GLY A 52 3.12 11.95 14.78
CA GLY A 52 2.23 13.10 14.59
C GLY A 52 2.66 13.99 13.41
N PRO A 53 1.72 14.77 12.86
CA PRO A 53 2.03 15.69 11.76
C PRO A 53 3.15 16.69 12.08
N GLU A 54 3.26 17.10 13.34
CA GLU A 54 4.32 18.00 13.84
C GLU A 54 5.72 17.37 13.79
N GLN A 55 5.80 16.05 13.64
CA GLN A 55 7.05 15.28 13.50
C GLN A 55 7.28 14.81 12.05
N GLY A 56 6.50 15.33 11.11
CA GLY A 56 6.55 14.91 9.70
C GLY A 56 5.70 13.69 9.36
N GLY A 57 4.80 13.29 10.26
CA GLY A 57 3.86 12.22 10.03
C GLY A 57 2.70 12.60 9.12
N ASN A 58 1.88 11.60 8.81
CA ASN A 58 0.71 11.77 7.96
C ASN A 58 -0.27 12.80 8.58
N PRO A 59 -0.80 13.76 7.80
CA PRO A 59 -1.67 14.84 8.30
C PRO A 59 -2.93 14.37 9.06
N TYR A 60 -3.36 13.13 8.82
CA TYR A 60 -4.53 12.54 9.48
C TYR A 60 -4.17 11.69 10.72
N CYS A 61 -2.88 11.49 11.02
CA CYS A 61 -2.41 10.71 12.17
C CYS A 61 -2.24 11.59 13.42
N LYS A 62 -3.31 12.22 13.85
CA LYS A 62 -3.30 13.08 15.05
C LYS A 62 -2.91 12.27 16.29
N GLY A 63 -1.94 12.79 17.06
CA GLY A 63 -1.44 12.09 18.23
C GLY A 63 -0.60 10.85 17.91
N GLY A 64 -0.10 10.73 16.68
CA GLY A 64 0.77 9.62 16.27
C GLY A 64 0.04 8.30 16.02
N ALA A 65 -1.24 8.35 15.64
CA ALA A 65 -2.03 7.18 15.33
C ALA A 65 -2.97 7.43 14.15
N GLU A 66 -3.10 6.43 13.29
CA GLU A 66 -4.10 6.42 12.22
C GLU A 66 -5.46 5.98 12.79
N ASP A 67 -6.52 6.76 12.53
CA ASP A 67 -7.88 6.34 12.86
C ASP A 67 -8.33 5.29 11.82
N THR A 68 -8.39 4.03 12.25
CA THR A 68 -8.56 2.89 11.35
C THR A 68 -9.41 1.77 11.95
N ARG A 69 -9.80 0.83 11.09
CA ARG A 69 -10.32 -0.49 11.50
C ARG A 69 -9.25 -1.53 11.27
N VAL A 70 -9.19 -2.50 12.18
CA VAL A 70 -8.30 -3.65 12.10
C VAL A 70 -9.12 -4.89 11.74
N TYR A 71 -8.61 -5.65 10.80
CA TYR A 71 -9.14 -6.96 10.38
C TYR A 71 -8.11 -8.04 10.65
N LEU A 72 -8.57 -9.27 10.77
CA LEU A 72 -7.73 -10.46 10.92
C LEU A 72 -8.00 -11.42 9.77
N THR A 73 -6.92 -11.92 9.17
CA THR A 73 -6.94 -13.05 8.25
C THR A 73 -6.11 -14.20 8.82
N GLU A 74 -5.90 -15.27 8.08
CA GLU A 74 -5.11 -16.40 8.55
C GLU A 74 -3.68 -16.03 8.90
N SER A 75 -3.04 -15.20 8.06
CA SER A 75 -1.60 -14.92 8.15
C SER A 75 -1.26 -13.66 8.93
N THR A 76 -2.14 -12.66 8.98
CA THR A 76 -1.77 -11.35 9.53
C THR A 76 -2.98 -10.48 9.91
N HIS A 77 -2.69 -9.41 10.66
CA HIS A 77 -3.65 -8.33 10.86
C HIS A 77 -3.54 -7.33 9.70
N TRP A 78 -4.63 -6.64 9.44
CA TRP A 78 -4.76 -5.61 8.43
C TRP A 78 -5.34 -4.35 9.01
N LYS A 79 -4.93 -3.20 8.52
CA LYS A 79 -5.59 -1.92 8.79
C LYS A 79 -6.02 -1.25 7.49
N ILE A 80 -7.10 -0.47 7.55
CA ILE A 80 -7.44 0.49 6.52
C ILE A 80 -6.43 1.63 6.63
N THR A 81 -5.87 2.06 5.50
CA THR A 81 -4.94 3.20 5.45
C THR A 81 -5.39 4.23 4.42
N ASN A 82 -4.82 5.42 4.47
CA ASN A 82 -5.22 6.55 3.65
C ASN A 82 -4.22 6.89 2.53
N SER A 83 -3.07 6.24 2.50
CA SER A 83 -2.05 6.41 1.46
C SER A 83 -1.02 5.30 1.52
N THR A 84 -0.25 5.19 0.46
CA THR A 84 0.93 4.34 0.33
C THR A 84 1.89 5.03 -0.64
N THR A 85 3.16 4.81 -0.59
CA THR A 85 4.13 5.48 -1.48
C THR A 85 4.14 4.78 -2.83
N MET A 86 3.11 5.02 -3.67
CA MET A 86 2.89 4.45 -5.02
C MET A 86 3.11 2.94 -5.16
N THR A 87 3.05 2.19 -4.04
CA THR A 87 3.19 0.73 -4.06
C THR A 87 1.89 0.08 -3.58
N PHE A 88 1.14 -0.49 -4.52
CA PHE A 88 -0.15 -1.14 -4.25
C PHE A 88 -0.52 -2.15 -5.32
N ALA A 89 -1.30 -3.13 -4.94
CA ALA A 89 -1.95 -4.08 -5.85
C ALA A 89 -3.42 -3.71 -6.03
N ALA A 90 -3.93 -3.95 -7.23
CA ALA A 90 -5.35 -3.87 -7.55
C ALA A 90 -5.70 -4.85 -8.67
N GLN A 91 -6.96 -5.29 -8.74
CA GLN A 91 -7.46 -5.98 -9.92
C GLN A 91 -7.62 -5.00 -11.07
N VAL A 92 -7.45 -5.48 -12.30
CA VAL A 92 -7.59 -4.66 -13.51
C VAL A 92 -8.99 -4.03 -13.61
N SER A 93 -10.03 -4.75 -13.25
CA SER A 93 -11.40 -4.20 -13.15
C SER A 93 -11.50 -3.00 -12.22
N THR A 94 -10.80 -3.04 -11.08
CA THR A 94 -10.70 -1.90 -10.15
C THR A 94 -9.95 -0.73 -10.77
N LEU A 95 -8.84 -1.00 -11.47
CA LEU A 95 -8.07 0.03 -12.18
C LEU A 95 -8.92 0.74 -13.25
N ARG A 96 -9.69 -0.03 -14.05
CA ARG A 96 -10.61 0.54 -15.06
C ARG A 96 -11.69 1.42 -14.42
N THR A 97 -12.30 0.93 -13.33
CA THR A 97 -13.35 1.68 -12.63
C THR A 97 -12.84 3.02 -12.09
N ASN A 98 -11.58 3.09 -11.69
CA ASN A 98 -10.98 4.26 -11.07
C ASN A 98 -9.96 4.98 -11.98
N GLU A 99 -9.94 4.67 -13.29
CA GLU A 99 -8.92 5.17 -14.23
C GLU A 99 -8.78 6.70 -14.21
N SER A 100 -9.89 7.41 -14.18
CA SER A 100 -9.89 8.88 -14.18
C SER A 100 -9.17 9.45 -12.95
N THR A 101 -9.46 8.93 -11.77
CA THR A 101 -8.80 9.35 -10.52
C THR A 101 -7.32 8.98 -10.53
N LEU A 102 -6.97 7.75 -10.94
CA LEU A 102 -5.59 7.32 -11.04
C LEU A 102 -4.78 8.22 -11.99
N ARG A 103 -5.29 8.51 -13.18
CA ARG A 103 -4.62 9.39 -14.15
C ARG A 103 -4.49 10.83 -13.66
N ASN A 104 -5.53 11.37 -13.01
CA ASN A 104 -5.51 12.73 -12.51
C ASN A 104 -4.33 12.98 -11.56
N TRP A 105 -4.10 12.06 -10.62
CA TRP A 105 -3.07 12.22 -9.60
C TRP A 105 -1.69 11.68 -9.99
N THR A 106 -1.57 11.02 -11.14
CA THR A 106 -0.29 10.49 -11.66
C THR A 106 0.20 11.18 -12.93
N SER A 107 -0.53 12.17 -13.45
CA SER A 107 -0.19 12.87 -14.71
C SER A 107 0.90 13.92 -14.56
N GLY A 108 1.29 14.30 -13.35
CA GLY A 108 2.31 15.31 -13.05
C GLY A 108 3.74 14.77 -13.07
N THR A 109 4.69 15.66 -12.80
CA THR A 109 6.11 15.28 -12.63
C THR A 109 6.34 14.42 -11.38
N HIS A 110 5.48 14.59 -10.38
CA HIS A 110 5.47 13.81 -9.14
C HIS A 110 4.04 13.33 -8.89
N PRO A 111 3.81 12.02 -8.82
CA PRO A 111 2.53 11.46 -8.41
C PRO A 111 2.17 11.93 -6.99
N ASP A 112 0.89 12.23 -6.76
CA ASP A 112 0.36 12.54 -5.42
C ASP A 112 -0.55 11.39 -4.96
N ASP A 113 0.06 10.35 -4.45
CA ASP A 113 -0.64 9.14 -3.96
C ASP A 113 -1.53 9.45 -2.75
N PHE A 114 -1.14 10.42 -1.94
CA PHE A 114 -1.93 10.80 -0.78
C PHE A 114 -3.30 11.37 -1.19
N GLN A 115 -3.32 12.34 -2.10
CA GLN A 115 -4.57 12.89 -2.61
C GLN A 115 -5.37 11.86 -3.42
N MET A 116 -4.67 11.03 -4.20
CA MET A 116 -5.28 9.93 -4.95
C MET A 116 -6.08 9.00 -4.04
N PHE A 117 -5.46 8.51 -2.97
CA PHE A 117 -6.15 7.59 -2.06
C PHE A 117 -7.18 8.28 -1.17
N LEU A 118 -7.07 9.57 -0.89
CA LEU A 118 -8.15 10.32 -0.25
C LEU A 118 -9.38 10.39 -1.15
N GLU A 119 -9.22 10.72 -2.45
CA GLU A 119 -10.31 10.74 -3.41
C GLU A 119 -10.94 9.35 -3.58
N LEU A 120 -10.13 8.30 -3.74
CA LEU A 120 -10.58 6.92 -3.80
C LEU A 120 -11.36 6.52 -2.54
N ARG A 121 -10.91 6.92 -1.35
CA ARG A 121 -11.62 6.67 -0.08
C ARG A 121 -13.00 7.35 -0.04
N TYR A 122 -13.12 8.59 -0.53
CA TYR A 122 -14.43 9.27 -0.67
C TYR A 122 -15.36 8.52 -1.63
N ALA A 123 -14.80 7.90 -2.67
CA ALA A 123 -15.52 7.00 -3.58
C ALA A 123 -15.76 5.61 -2.99
N LYS A 124 -15.49 5.39 -1.69
CA LYS A 124 -15.64 4.12 -0.96
C LYS A 124 -14.73 2.99 -1.49
N GLN A 125 -13.62 3.34 -2.12
CA GLN A 125 -12.57 2.40 -2.48
C GLN A 125 -11.66 2.19 -1.27
N LEU A 126 -11.46 0.95 -0.88
CA LEU A 126 -10.71 0.59 0.33
C LEU A 126 -9.26 0.27 -0.03
N LEU A 127 -8.33 0.99 0.62
CA LEU A 127 -6.91 0.63 0.68
C LEU A 127 -6.62 0.02 2.05
N ILE A 128 -5.98 -1.15 2.05
CA ILE A 128 -5.53 -1.83 3.28
C ILE A 128 -4.04 -2.14 3.22
N THR A 129 -3.44 -2.28 4.40
CA THR A 129 -2.05 -2.71 4.57
C THR A 129 -1.93 -3.69 5.74
N PRO A 130 -1.03 -4.71 5.65
CA PRO A 130 -0.83 -5.66 6.75
C PRO A 130 -0.01 -5.05 7.88
N ILE A 131 -0.22 -5.52 9.10
CA ILE A 131 0.54 -5.18 10.32
C ILE A 131 1.12 -6.47 10.91
N PRO A 132 2.46 -6.59 10.97
CA PRO A 132 3.50 -5.73 10.40
C PRO A 132 3.55 -5.81 8.86
N GLY A 133 4.09 -4.76 8.21
CA GLY A 133 4.23 -4.73 6.76
C GLY A 133 4.98 -5.92 6.17
N TYR A 134 4.66 -6.27 4.93
CA TYR A 134 5.33 -7.30 4.13
C TYR A 134 6.28 -6.72 3.08
N ALA A 135 6.22 -5.41 2.88
CA ALA A 135 7.20 -4.66 2.11
C ALA A 135 7.71 -3.45 2.90
N THR A 136 8.83 -2.92 2.49
CA THR A 136 9.37 -1.65 3.00
C THR A 136 10.08 -0.89 1.90
N HIS A 137 10.02 0.43 1.97
CA HIS A 137 10.90 1.31 1.21
C HIS A 137 12.35 1.09 1.63
N GLY A 138 13.30 1.17 0.69
CA GLY A 138 14.72 0.90 0.93
C GLY A 138 15.45 1.99 1.74
N GLU A 139 14.84 3.15 1.93
CA GLU A 139 15.42 4.22 2.73
C GLU A 139 15.32 3.93 4.23
N THR A 140 16.44 4.09 4.94
CA THR A 140 16.52 3.71 6.36
C THR A 140 15.59 4.51 7.29
N ALA A 141 15.24 5.74 6.92
CA ALA A 141 14.31 6.58 7.66
C ALA A 141 12.84 6.09 7.56
N TRP A 142 12.53 5.35 6.50
CA TRP A 142 11.17 4.96 6.13
C TRP A 142 10.93 3.45 6.16
N LEU A 143 11.74 2.71 6.91
CA LEU A 143 11.54 1.27 7.07
C LEU A 143 10.22 0.98 7.77
N SER A 144 9.43 0.07 7.20
CA SER A 144 8.21 -0.44 7.83
C SER A 144 8.51 -0.98 9.22
N PRO A 145 7.73 -0.60 10.25
CA PRO A 145 8.02 -0.94 11.64
C PRO A 145 7.88 -2.44 11.94
N LEU A 146 8.40 -2.84 13.11
CA LEU A 146 8.28 -4.18 13.69
C LEU A 146 8.94 -5.30 12.89
N THR A 147 9.72 -5.00 11.86
CA THR A 147 10.41 -6.00 11.04
C THR A 147 11.91 -5.73 11.00
N ASN A 148 12.71 -6.78 11.18
CA ASN A 148 14.16 -6.68 11.02
C ASN A 148 14.54 -6.82 9.53
N TRP A 149 14.43 -5.73 8.79
CA TRP A 149 14.67 -5.69 7.34
C TRP A 149 16.10 -6.06 6.93
N LYS A 150 17.10 -5.83 7.80
CA LYS A 150 18.48 -6.28 7.55
C LYS A 150 18.57 -7.80 7.39
N LYS A 151 17.81 -8.56 8.18
CA LYS A 151 17.75 -10.02 8.03
C LYS A 151 17.04 -10.42 6.75
N THR A 152 15.96 -9.75 6.40
CA THR A 152 15.18 -10.02 5.16
C THR A 152 16.04 -9.83 3.91
N ILE A 153 16.88 -8.79 3.85
CA ILE A 153 17.78 -8.52 2.72
C ILE A 153 18.80 -9.65 2.51
N ILE A 154 19.29 -10.24 3.59
CA ILE A 154 20.30 -11.32 3.51
C ILE A 154 19.69 -12.58 2.88
N TRP A 155 18.43 -12.90 3.18
CA TRP A 155 17.73 -14.06 2.60
C TRP A 155 17.45 -13.92 1.10
N ASN A 156 17.28 -12.70 0.59
CA ASN A 156 17.02 -12.44 -0.83
C ASN A 156 18.31 -12.43 -1.70
N LYS A 157 19.48 -12.67 -1.12
CA LYS A 157 20.78 -12.72 -1.84
C LYS A 157 21.29 -14.15 -2.11
N ILE A 158 20.53 -15.16 -1.69
CA ILE A 158 20.80 -16.57 -1.93
C ILE A 158 19.78 -17.09 -2.96
#